data_92cdc75a97074d7f5bb134ee5785df07
#
_entry.id   92cdc75a97074d7f5bb134ee5785df07
#
_cell.length_a   1.000
_cell.length_b   1.000
_cell.length_c   1.000
_cell.angle_alpha   90.00
_cell.angle_beta   90.00
_cell.angle_gamma   90.00
#
_symmetry.space_group_name_H-M   'P 1'
#
loop_
_entity.id
_entity.type
_entity.pdbx_description
1 polymer ?
#
loop_
_entity_poly.entity_id
_entity_poly.type
_entity_poly.pdbx_seq_one_letter_code
_entity_poly.pdbx_strand_id
1 'polypeptide(L)'
;MMNEILNIGRGADNHLVIKVPSVSSRHCSIRKLPDESYLIEDLDSSNGTFLNGRRIKQAIMKPDDTLTLATFPVDVKMIIGLLNASSLNAGVDYEDYRKQELNFLEFSKLKNVYEEYQKRKRYIMKTNNLKSTGIKAGLSVIPVVGSALGILSGTITGNVQADLMELEEGFKRNYICPGCFKFLGAEPFENLEKRGFCMICKTKWIKK
;
A
#
# COMPACT_ATOMS: atom_id res chain seq x y z
N MET A 1 -15.36 -26.60 8.52
CA MET A 1 -14.81 -25.34 8.02
C MET A 1 -15.69 -24.94 6.85
N MET A 2 -16.37 -23.81 6.89
CA MET A 2 -17.16 -23.34 5.73
C MET A 2 -16.18 -22.93 4.66
N ASN A 3 -16.25 -23.58 3.48
CA ASN A 3 -15.53 -23.14 2.29
C ASN A 3 -16.14 -21.81 1.84
N GLU A 4 -15.52 -20.70 2.22
CA GLU A 4 -15.97 -19.40 1.77
C GLU A 4 -15.74 -19.27 0.26
N ILE A 5 -16.81 -18.97 -0.47
CA ILE A 5 -16.80 -18.76 -1.93
C ILE A 5 -16.89 -17.28 -2.19
N LEU A 6 -15.90 -16.72 -2.86
CA LEU A 6 -15.87 -15.35 -3.33
C LEU A 6 -16.50 -15.29 -4.73
N ASN A 7 -17.67 -14.73 -4.86
CA ASN A 7 -18.30 -14.45 -6.16
C ASN A 7 -17.83 -13.09 -6.68
N ILE A 8 -17.48 -13.03 -7.95
CA ILE A 8 -16.95 -11.85 -8.63
C ILE A 8 -17.79 -11.56 -9.88
N GLY A 9 -18.13 -10.31 -10.10
CA GLY A 9 -18.88 -9.89 -11.28
C GLY A 9 -19.31 -8.44 -11.21
N ARG A 10 -20.05 -7.97 -12.22
CA ARG A 10 -20.54 -6.59 -12.32
C ARG A 10 -21.80 -6.34 -11.47
N GLY A 11 -22.56 -7.36 -11.16
CA GLY A 11 -23.80 -7.25 -10.38
C GLY A 11 -23.49 -6.98 -8.90
N ALA A 12 -24.37 -6.21 -8.25
CA ALA A 12 -24.23 -5.83 -6.84
C ALA A 12 -24.31 -7.01 -5.86
N ASP A 13 -24.86 -8.15 -6.30
CA ASP A 13 -25.02 -9.35 -5.47
C ASP A 13 -23.73 -10.17 -5.33
N ASN A 14 -22.66 -9.80 -6.03
CA ASN A 14 -21.36 -10.42 -5.87
C ASN A 14 -20.66 -9.94 -4.60
N HIS A 15 -19.76 -10.76 -4.05
CA HIS A 15 -18.90 -10.34 -2.96
C HIS A 15 -17.93 -9.25 -3.43
N LEU A 16 -17.32 -9.42 -4.62
CA LEU A 16 -16.48 -8.43 -5.26
C LEU A 16 -17.13 -7.90 -6.54
N VAL A 17 -17.43 -6.61 -6.55
CA VAL A 17 -18.12 -5.94 -7.64
C VAL A 17 -17.14 -5.20 -8.53
N ILE A 18 -17.08 -5.57 -9.82
CA ILE A 18 -16.24 -4.94 -10.84
C ILE A 18 -17.15 -4.23 -11.85
N LYS A 19 -17.31 -2.92 -11.74
CA LYS A 19 -18.23 -2.11 -12.55
C LYS A 19 -17.73 -1.82 -13.97
N VAL A 20 -17.28 -2.87 -14.66
CA VAL A 20 -16.78 -2.79 -16.04
C VAL A 20 -17.77 -3.46 -16.98
N PRO A 21 -18.22 -2.81 -18.07
CA PRO A 21 -19.26 -3.35 -18.98
C PRO A 21 -18.92 -4.70 -19.59
N SER A 22 -17.64 -5.00 -19.85
CA SER A 22 -17.19 -6.28 -20.40
C SER A 22 -17.25 -7.43 -19.40
N VAL A 23 -17.36 -7.15 -18.10
CA VAL A 23 -17.50 -8.15 -17.04
C VAL A 23 -18.97 -8.53 -16.88
N SER A 24 -19.28 -9.83 -16.87
CA SER A 24 -20.65 -10.34 -16.69
C SER A 24 -21.19 -10.04 -15.29
N SER A 25 -22.54 -9.97 -15.15
CA SER A 25 -23.17 -9.72 -13.84
C SER A 25 -22.72 -10.72 -12.77
N ARG A 26 -22.66 -12.01 -13.12
CA ARG A 26 -21.96 -13.06 -12.39
C ARG A 26 -20.88 -13.58 -13.33
N HIS A 27 -19.61 -13.43 -12.99
CA HIS A 27 -18.53 -13.72 -13.93
C HIS A 27 -17.77 -14.98 -13.55
N CYS A 28 -17.25 -15.03 -12.34
CA CYS A 28 -16.52 -16.18 -11.83
C CYS A 28 -16.72 -16.33 -10.31
N SER A 29 -16.35 -17.49 -9.80
CA SER A 29 -16.24 -17.76 -8.37
C SER A 29 -14.85 -18.24 -8.02
N ILE A 30 -14.40 -17.94 -6.82
CA ILE A 30 -13.11 -18.40 -6.29
C ILE A 30 -13.33 -18.95 -4.89
N ARG A 31 -12.74 -20.11 -4.61
CA ARG A 31 -12.76 -20.70 -3.28
C ARG A 31 -11.38 -21.17 -2.85
N LYS A 32 -11.08 -21.03 -1.57
CA LYS A 32 -9.88 -21.61 -0.97
C LYS A 32 -10.07 -23.10 -0.77
N LEU A 33 -9.06 -23.90 -1.14
CA LEU A 33 -9.02 -25.34 -0.93
C LEU A 33 -8.26 -25.67 0.36
N PRO A 34 -8.42 -26.92 0.89
CA PRO A 34 -7.76 -27.33 2.13
C PRO A 34 -6.22 -27.33 2.08
N ASP A 35 -5.65 -27.47 0.89
CA ASP A 35 -4.20 -27.39 0.62
C ASP A 35 -3.67 -25.97 0.41
N GLU A 36 -4.48 -24.97 0.79
CA GLU A 36 -4.23 -23.53 0.62
C GLU A 36 -4.12 -23.05 -0.84
N SER A 37 -4.42 -23.88 -1.82
CA SER A 37 -4.61 -23.46 -3.20
C SER A 37 -5.99 -22.79 -3.40
N TYR A 38 -6.18 -22.15 -4.55
CA TYR A 38 -7.42 -21.44 -4.88
C TYR A 38 -8.02 -22.01 -6.16
N LEU A 39 -9.24 -22.48 -6.07
CA LEU A 39 -9.98 -22.93 -7.24
C LEU A 39 -10.79 -21.76 -7.81
N ILE A 40 -10.51 -21.41 -9.06
CA ILE A 40 -11.31 -20.45 -9.84
C ILE A 40 -12.20 -21.17 -10.83
N GLU A 41 -13.45 -20.71 -10.94
CA GLU A 41 -14.47 -21.27 -11.86
C GLU A 41 -15.19 -20.14 -12.60
N ASP A 42 -15.21 -20.21 -13.93
CA ASP A 42 -15.96 -19.30 -14.79
C ASP A 42 -17.45 -19.67 -14.76
N LEU A 43 -18.31 -18.74 -14.43
CA LEU A 43 -19.77 -18.92 -14.30
C LEU A 43 -20.49 -18.61 -15.63
N ASP A 44 -20.02 -19.22 -16.72
CA ASP A 44 -20.51 -19.00 -18.08
C ASP A 44 -20.49 -17.52 -18.49
N SER A 45 -19.40 -16.86 -18.19
CA SER A 45 -19.22 -15.45 -18.52
C SER A 45 -19.21 -15.21 -20.04
N SER A 46 -19.79 -14.09 -20.49
CA SER A 46 -19.91 -13.78 -21.91
C SER A 46 -18.55 -13.63 -22.61
N ASN A 47 -17.59 -13.01 -21.94
CA ASN A 47 -16.28 -12.71 -22.53
C ASN A 47 -15.13 -13.59 -22.01
N GLY A 48 -15.42 -14.47 -21.05
CA GLY A 48 -14.50 -15.47 -20.53
C GLY A 48 -13.60 -14.98 -19.40
N THR A 49 -13.14 -15.97 -18.63
CA THR A 49 -12.13 -15.82 -17.57
C THR A 49 -10.79 -16.34 -18.09
N PHE A 50 -9.72 -15.60 -17.87
CA PHE A 50 -8.38 -15.94 -18.35
C PHE A 50 -7.39 -16.01 -17.20
N LEU A 51 -6.69 -17.13 -17.09
CA LEU A 51 -5.59 -17.34 -16.14
C LEU A 51 -4.28 -17.47 -16.92
N ASN A 52 -3.31 -16.60 -16.64
CA ASN A 52 -2.04 -16.53 -17.38
C ASN A 52 -2.23 -16.43 -18.91
N GLY A 53 -3.22 -15.64 -19.35
CA GLY A 53 -3.57 -15.44 -20.75
C GLY A 53 -4.34 -16.59 -21.41
N ARG A 54 -4.62 -17.70 -20.71
CA ARG A 54 -5.38 -18.85 -21.23
C ARG A 54 -6.82 -18.78 -20.72
N ARG A 55 -7.80 -18.92 -21.64
CA ARG A 55 -9.21 -19.01 -21.25
C ARG A 55 -9.45 -20.28 -20.47
N ILE A 56 -10.15 -20.16 -19.35
CA ILE A 56 -10.46 -21.29 -18.45
C ILE A 56 -11.95 -21.44 -18.24
N LYS A 57 -12.39 -22.64 -17.92
CA LYS A 57 -13.68 -22.91 -17.28
C LYS A 57 -13.48 -23.14 -15.80
N GLN A 58 -12.42 -23.84 -15.45
CA GLN A 58 -12.00 -24.10 -14.07
C GLN A 58 -10.49 -24.29 -14.03
N ALA A 59 -9.82 -23.76 -13.02
CA ALA A 59 -8.38 -23.91 -12.85
C ALA A 59 -7.97 -23.70 -11.39
N ILE A 60 -6.79 -24.22 -11.04
CA ILE A 60 -6.11 -23.88 -9.79
C ILE A 60 -5.31 -22.61 -10.01
N MET A 61 -5.57 -21.61 -9.19
CA MET A 61 -4.92 -20.30 -9.19
C MET A 61 -3.90 -20.23 -8.07
N LYS A 62 -2.74 -19.66 -8.36
CA LYS A 62 -1.64 -19.39 -7.40
C LYS A 62 -1.49 -17.88 -7.17
N PRO A 63 -0.83 -17.44 -6.06
CA PRO A 63 -0.66 -16.02 -5.75
C PRO A 63 0.06 -15.18 -6.81
N ASP A 64 0.93 -15.82 -7.60
CA ASP A 64 1.72 -15.13 -8.63
C ASP A 64 1.13 -15.22 -10.04
N ASP A 65 -0.04 -15.86 -10.18
CA ASP A 65 -0.75 -15.95 -11.45
C ASP A 65 -1.35 -14.59 -11.84
N THR A 66 -1.56 -14.40 -13.14
CA THR A 66 -2.30 -13.25 -13.68
C THR A 66 -3.73 -13.66 -14.01
N LEU A 67 -4.70 -12.92 -13.45
CA LEU A 67 -6.13 -13.12 -13.69
C LEU A 67 -6.70 -11.98 -14.50
N THR A 68 -7.45 -12.32 -15.56
CA THR A 68 -8.17 -11.33 -16.37
C THR A 68 -9.62 -11.77 -16.55
N LEU A 69 -10.57 -10.91 -16.25
CA LEU A 69 -11.99 -11.14 -16.48
C LEU A 69 -12.42 -10.33 -17.72
N ALA A 70 -12.74 -11.02 -18.80
CA ALA A 70 -12.87 -10.40 -20.13
C ALA A 70 -11.55 -9.75 -20.57
N THR A 71 -11.47 -8.42 -20.51
CA THR A 71 -10.25 -7.62 -20.77
C THR A 71 -9.73 -6.91 -19.52
N PHE A 72 -10.39 -7.10 -18.37
CA PHE A 72 -10.07 -6.39 -17.15
C PHE A 72 -9.09 -7.19 -16.26
N PRO A 73 -7.88 -6.68 -16.01
CA PRO A 73 -6.93 -7.34 -15.13
C PRO A 73 -7.36 -7.21 -13.66
N VAL A 74 -7.28 -8.30 -12.93
CA VAL A 74 -7.65 -8.37 -11.51
C VAL A 74 -6.42 -8.75 -10.67
N ASP A 75 -6.21 -8.05 -9.57
CA ASP A 75 -5.12 -8.33 -8.65
C ASP A 75 -5.42 -9.60 -7.83
N VAL A 76 -4.67 -10.67 -8.10
CA VAL A 76 -4.80 -11.97 -7.43
C VAL A 76 -4.47 -11.88 -5.94
N LYS A 77 -3.48 -11.08 -5.56
CA LYS A 77 -3.09 -10.91 -4.14
C LYS A 77 -4.21 -10.27 -3.33
N MET A 78 -4.90 -9.30 -3.92
CA MET A 78 -6.09 -8.68 -3.35
C MET A 78 -7.23 -9.70 -3.14
N ILE A 79 -7.51 -10.55 -4.14
CA ILE A 79 -8.51 -11.62 -4.04
C ILE A 79 -8.18 -12.56 -2.88
N ILE A 80 -6.92 -12.99 -2.80
CA ILE A 80 -6.45 -13.87 -1.73
C ILE A 80 -6.60 -13.19 -0.37
N GLY A 81 -6.32 -11.89 -0.28
CA GLY A 81 -6.54 -11.10 0.93
C GLY A 81 -8.00 -11.09 1.37
N LEU A 82 -8.94 -10.96 0.43
CA LEU A 82 -10.38 -11.02 0.70
C LEU A 82 -10.83 -12.40 1.18
N LEU A 83 -10.33 -13.48 0.54
CA LEU A 83 -10.65 -14.86 0.92
C LEU A 83 -10.09 -15.26 2.29
N ASN A 84 -9.02 -14.62 2.73
CA ASN A 84 -8.43 -14.84 4.06
C ASN A 84 -9.01 -13.92 5.15
N ALA A 85 -9.79 -12.90 4.77
CA ALA A 85 -10.51 -12.06 5.73
C ALA A 85 -11.67 -12.87 6.35
N SER A 86 -11.82 -12.77 7.67
CA SER A 86 -12.77 -13.59 8.44
C SER A 86 -14.26 -13.36 8.15
N SER A 87 -14.60 -12.49 7.19
CA SER A 87 -15.97 -12.28 6.73
C SER A 87 -15.98 -11.71 5.32
N LEU A 88 -16.52 -12.49 4.37
CA LEU A 88 -16.81 -12.02 3.03
C LEU A 88 -18.13 -11.23 3.05
N ASN A 89 -18.05 -9.91 3.06
CA ASN A 89 -19.22 -9.06 2.87
C ASN A 89 -19.56 -8.95 1.38
N ALA A 90 -20.85 -9.04 1.03
CA ALA A 90 -21.31 -8.78 -0.33
C ALA A 90 -21.19 -7.29 -0.70
N GLY A 91 -20.95 -7.00 -1.98
CA GLY A 91 -20.98 -5.63 -2.50
C GLY A 91 -19.70 -4.83 -2.35
N VAL A 92 -18.56 -5.47 -2.11
CA VAL A 92 -17.25 -4.77 -2.07
C VAL A 92 -16.93 -4.26 -3.48
N ASP A 93 -16.86 -2.94 -3.64
CA ASP A 93 -16.42 -2.33 -4.91
C ASP A 93 -14.92 -2.54 -5.12
N TYR A 94 -14.53 -3.11 -6.25
CA TYR A 94 -13.13 -3.43 -6.56
C TYR A 94 -12.23 -2.19 -6.56
N GLU A 95 -12.68 -1.11 -7.20
CA GLU A 95 -11.87 0.11 -7.30
C GLU A 95 -11.70 0.79 -5.94
N ASP A 96 -12.76 0.83 -5.14
CA ASP A 96 -12.70 1.39 -3.78
C ASP A 96 -11.80 0.55 -2.88
N TYR A 97 -11.90 -0.78 -2.96
CA TYR A 97 -11.04 -1.66 -2.19
C TYR A 97 -9.58 -1.53 -2.61
N ARG A 98 -9.29 -1.56 -3.92
CA ARG A 98 -7.95 -1.35 -4.47
C ARG A 98 -7.34 -0.02 -4.03
N LYS A 99 -8.14 1.04 -4.06
CA LYS A 99 -7.72 2.36 -3.59
C LYS A 99 -7.39 2.37 -2.08
N GLN A 100 -8.17 1.66 -1.27
CA GLN A 100 -7.88 1.51 0.17
C GLN A 100 -6.59 0.73 0.41
N GLU A 101 -6.34 -0.36 -0.33
CA GLU A 101 -5.09 -1.13 -0.25
C GLU A 101 -3.88 -0.28 -0.60
N LEU A 102 -3.95 0.48 -1.70
CA LEU A 102 -2.88 1.39 -2.11
C LEU A 102 -2.64 2.47 -1.05
N ASN A 103 -3.69 3.05 -0.50
CA ASN A 103 -3.58 4.04 0.58
C ASN A 103 -2.93 3.44 1.83
N PHE A 104 -3.25 2.20 2.18
CA PHE A 104 -2.63 1.50 3.31
C PHE A 104 -1.14 1.24 3.06
N LEU A 105 -0.78 0.72 1.87
CA LEU A 105 0.61 0.46 1.50
C LEU A 105 1.45 1.75 1.50
N GLU A 106 0.92 2.81 0.91
CA GLU A 106 1.60 4.11 0.89
C GLU A 106 1.69 4.73 2.29
N PHE A 107 0.64 4.59 3.11
CA PHE A 107 0.66 5.06 4.50
C PHE A 107 1.72 4.32 5.33
N SER A 108 1.87 3.00 5.16
CA SER A 108 2.87 2.23 5.91
C SER A 108 4.31 2.71 5.67
N LYS A 109 4.59 3.25 4.48
CA LYS A 109 5.90 3.83 4.13
C LYS A 109 6.20 5.09 4.92
N LEU A 110 5.18 5.83 5.37
CA LEU A 110 5.36 7.07 6.15
C LEU A 110 6.06 6.85 7.47
N LYS A 111 5.96 5.64 8.05
CA LYS A 111 6.71 5.28 9.25
C LYS A 111 8.21 5.44 9.03
N ASN A 112 8.72 4.87 7.94
CA ASN A 112 10.13 4.96 7.60
C ASN A 112 10.56 6.40 7.33
N VAL A 113 9.71 7.19 6.66
CA VAL A 113 9.96 8.63 6.41
C VAL A 113 10.11 9.39 7.73
N TYR A 114 9.19 9.15 8.68
CA TYR A 114 9.22 9.80 9.99
C TYR A 114 10.44 9.37 10.82
N GLU A 115 10.71 8.08 10.90
CA GLU A 115 11.86 7.56 11.66
C GLU A 115 13.20 8.06 11.10
N GLU A 116 13.35 8.09 9.78
CA GLU A 116 14.55 8.58 9.12
C GLU A 116 14.74 10.08 9.35
N TYR A 117 13.66 10.88 9.25
CA TYR A 117 13.68 12.28 9.59
C TYR A 117 14.15 12.51 11.03
N GLN A 118 13.59 11.80 12.00
CA GLN A 118 13.97 11.91 13.41
C GLN A 118 15.45 11.51 13.66
N LYS A 119 15.90 10.46 13.01
CA LYS A 119 17.29 9.99 13.10
C LYS A 119 18.27 11.04 12.57
N ARG A 120 18.00 11.59 11.37
CA ARG A 120 18.85 12.61 10.75
C ARG A 120 18.84 13.92 11.54
N LYS A 121 17.69 14.36 12.00
CA LYS A 121 17.56 15.57 12.85
C LYS A 121 18.40 15.46 14.11
N ARG A 122 18.31 14.32 14.82
CA ARG A 122 19.15 14.06 16.01
C ARG A 122 20.64 14.05 15.69
N TYR A 123 21.03 13.51 14.55
CA TYR A 123 22.44 13.49 14.12
C TYR A 123 22.97 14.91 13.86
N ILE A 124 22.24 15.73 13.09
CA ILE A 124 22.63 17.12 12.80
C ILE A 124 22.76 17.93 14.11
N MET A 125 21.82 17.77 15.03
CA MET A 125 21.86 18.45 16.32
C MET A 125 23.05 18.00 17.20
N LYS A 126 23.37 16.70 17.22
CA LYS A 126 24.53 16.19 17.98
C LYS A 126 25.86 16.71 17.42
N THR A 127 26.01 16.74 16.09
CA THR A 127 27.24 17.25 15.47
C THR A 127 27.46 18.73 15.73
N ASN A 128 26.41 19.52 15.90
CA ASN A 128 26.50 20.91 16.30
C ASN A 128 27.02 21.09 17.73
N ASN A 129 26.52 20.31 18.67
CA ASN A 129 26.98 20.35 20.06
C ASN A 129 28.47 19.97 20.21
N LEU A 130 28.96 19.01 19.40
CA LEU A 130 30.36 18.60 19.37
C LEU A 130 31.26 19.71 18.81
N LYS A 131 30.80 20.48 17.83
CA LYS A 131 31.56 21.64 17.29
C LYS A 131 31.66 22.79 18.30
N SER A 132 30.62 23.01 19.09
CA SER A 132 30.64 24.03 20.14
C SER A 132 31.57 23.72 21.30
N THR A 133 31.94 22.45 21.51
CA THR A 133 32.87 21.99 22.55
C THR A 133 34.33 21.90 22.08
N GLY A 134 34.67 22.38 20.87
CA GLY A 134 36.04 22.46 20.38
C GLY A 134 36.67 21.12 19.94
N ILE A 135 35.92 20.02 19.98
CA ILE A 135 36.39 18.71 19.53
C ILE A 135 36.26 18.66 17.99
N LYS A 136 37.37 18.74 17.28
CA LYS A 136 37.46 18.39 15.85
C LYS A 136 37.25 16.88 15.68
N ALA A 137 35.98 16.44 15.80
CA ALA A 137 35.64 15.11 15.33
C ALA A 137 35.80 15.10 13.82
N GLY A 138 36.70 14.27 13.31
CA GLY A 138 36.85 14.05 11.88
C GLY A 138 35.47 13.78 11.27
N LEU A 139 35.08 14.59 10.29
CA LEU A 139 33.89 14.41 9.50
C LEU A 139 34.02 13.08 8.74
N SER A 140 33.72 11.97 9.41
CA SER A 140 33.36 10.77 8.70
C SER A 140 32.03 11.09 8.02
N VAL A 141 32.09 11.36 6.73
CA VAL A 141 30.92 11.29 5.86
C VAL A 141 30.28 9.94 6.16
N ILE A 142 29.18 9.95 6.93
CA ILE A 142 28.39 8.74 7.02
C ILE A 142 27.88 8.58 5.59
N PRO A 143 28.33 7.53 4.87
CA PRO A 143 27.71 7.25 3.58
C PRO A 143 26.23 7.11 3.91
N VAL A 144 25.40 7.94 3.30
CA VAL A 144 23.95 7.71 3.25
C VAL A 144 23.84 6.41 2.50
N VAL A 145 23.93 5.29 3.23
CA VAL A 145 23.62 3.98 2.69
C VAL A 145 22.20 4.15 2.23
N GLY A 146 22.03 4.23 0.90
CA GLY A 146 20.77 4.49 0.29
C GLY A 146 19.72 3.59 0.90
N SER A 147 18.83 4.20 1.68
CA SER A 147 17.55 3.56 1.88
C SER A 147 16.98 3.36 0.49
N ALA A 148 16.55 2.16 0.17
CA ALA A 148 16.05 1.74 -1.14
C ALA A 148 14.92 2.64 -1.70
N LEU A 149 14.59 3.74 -1.03
CA LEU A 149 13.51 4.65 -1.33
C LEU A 149 13.96 6.10 -1.65
N GLY A 150 15.24 6.46 -1.54
CA GLY A 150 15.70 7.83 -1.87
C GLY A 150 14.96 8.97 -1.15
N ILE A 151 14.29 8.66 -0.03
CA ILE A 151 13.20 9.45 0.54
C ILE A 151 13.70 10.78 1.11
N LEU A 152 14.94 10.83 1.59
CA LEU A 152 15.57 12.04 2.11
C LEU A 152 17.01 12.12 1.60
N SER A 153 17.18 12.38 0.31
CA SER A 153 18.51 12.62 -0.28
C SER A 153 19.01 14.01 0.17
N GLY A 154 20.24 14.06 0.62
CA GLY A 154 20.93 15.30 0.97
C GLY A 154 22.26 15.00 1.61
N THR A 155 23.29 15.75 1.26
CA THR A 155 24.62 15.68 1.87
C THR A 155 24.62 16.59 3.10
N ILE A 156 25.09 16.09 4.24
CA ILE A 156 25.28 16.92 5.43
C ILE A 156 26.53 17.77 5.20
N THR A 157 26.34 19.06 4.95
CA THR A 157 27.42 20.02 4.60
C THR A 157 28.18 20.51 5.82
N GLY A 158 27.63 20.29 7.03
CA GLY A 158 28.16 20.81 8.27
C GLY A 158 27.69 22.22 8.60
N ASN A 159 26.86 22.84 7.75
CA ASN A 159 26.08 24.02 8.10
C ASN A 159 24.73 23.55 8.67
N VAL A 160 24.64 23.52 9.99
CA VAL A 160 23.49 22.95 10.72
C VAL A 160 22.17 23.56 10.28
N GLN A 161 22.13 24.85 10.04
CA GLN A 161 20.89 25.55 9.68
C GLN A 161 20.46 25.19 8.26
N ALA A 162 21.38 25.14 7.31
CA ALA A 162 21.10 24.71 5.94
C ALA A 162 20.71 23.24 5.89
N ASP A 163 21.45 22.37 6.60
CA ASP A 163 21.18 20.94 6.67
C ASP A 163 19.81 20.64 7.29
N LEU A 164 19.38 21.39 8.33
CA LEU A 164 18.05 21.25 8.93
C LEU A 164 16.93 21.74 7.99
N MET A 165 17.15 22.86 7.29
CA MET A 165 16.17 23.37 6.32
C MET A 165 15.94 22.36 5.19
N GLU A 166 17.02 21.84 4.60
CA GLU A 166 16.93 20.83 3.54
C GLU A 166 16.22 19.55 4.03
N LEU A 167 16.54 19.11 5.24
CA LEU A 167 15.90 17.96 5.86
C LEU A 167 14.40 18.19 6.08
N GLU A 168 14.01 19.37 6.55
CA GLU A 168 12.60 19.74 6.78
C GLU A 168 11.82 19.84 5.47
N GLU A 169 12.42 20.41 4.42
CA GLU A 169 11.79 20.45 3.10
C GLU A 169 11.61 19.07 2.50
N GLY A 170 12.62 18.20 2.64
CA GLY A 170 12.52 16.79 2.24
C GLY A 170 11.42 16.05 3.00
N PHE A 171 11.32 16.29 4.30
CA PHE A 171 10.26 15.72 5.13
C PHE A 171 8.87 16.19 4.70
N LYS A 172 8.67 17.51 4.47
CA LYS A 172 7.39 18.06 4.00
C LYS A 172 6.94 17.48 2.67
N ARG A 173 7.87 17.18 1.76
CA ARG A 173 7.58 16.59 0.45
C ARG A 173 7.19 15.11 0.52
N ASN A 174 7.71 14.38 1.50
CA ASN A 174 7.56 12.92 1.57
C ASN A 174 6.60 12.46 2.66
N TYR A 175 6.33 13.28 3.69
CA TYR A 175 5.39 12.95 4.77
C TYR A 175 4.01 13.52 4.44
N ILE A 176 3.40 12.96 3.40
CA ILE A 176 2.15 13.44 2.78
C ILE A 176 1.06 12.38 2.84
N CYS A 177 -0.19 12.82 2.89
CA CYS A 177 -1.33 11.92 2.82
C CYS A 177 -1.41 11.21 1.47
N PRO A 178 -1.49 9.88 1.41
CA PRO A 178 -1.61 9.16 0.14
C PRO A 178 -2.90 9.46 -0.64
N GLY A 179 -3.95 9.94 0.04
CA GLY A 179 -5.23 10.25 -0.62
C GLY A 179 -5.33 11.66 -1.20
N CYS A 180 -4.73 12.68 -0.56
CA CYS A 180 -4.83 14.07 -1.02
C CYS A 180 -3.48 14.76 -1.23
N PHE A 181 -2.37 14.06 -1.01
CA PHE A 181 -1.00 14.54 -1.21
C PHE A 181 -0.61 15.79 -0.41
N LYS A 182 -1.41 16.14 0.62
CA LYS A 182 -1.09 17.25 1.52
C LYS A 182 -0.18 16.79 2.64
N PHE A 183 0.72 17.67 3.07
CA PHE A 183 1.62 17.43 4.20
C PHE A 183 0.81 17.13 5.47
N LEU A 184 1.22 16.11 6.20
CA LEU A 184 0.53 15.63 7.40
C LEU A 184 0.91 16.38 8.69
N GLY A 185 1.74 17.42 8.55
CA GLY A 185 2.28 18.13 9.68
C GLY A 185 3.48 17.41 10.31
N ALA A 186 3.97 17.96 11.42
CA ALA A 186 5.05 17.34 12.19
C ALA A 186 4.52 16.30 13.21
N GLU A 187 3.30 15.80 12.99
CA GLU A 187 2.65 14.86 13.89
C GLU A 187 3.38 13.51 13.86
N PRO A 188 3.65 12.88 15.02
CA PRO A 188 4.23 11.54 15.10
C PRO A 188 3.43 10.49 14.33
N PHE A 189 4.14 9.55 13.68
CA PHE A 189 3.49 8.50 12.90
C PHE A 189 2.48 7.70 13.75
N GLU A 190 2.80 7.42 15.00
CA GLU A 190 1.95 6.66 15.93
C GLU A 190 0.60 7.35 16.17
N ASN A 191 0.55 8.69 16.13
CA ASN A 191 -0.71 9.43 16.27
C ASN A 191 -1.55 9.32 14.99
N LEU A 192 -0.91 9.37 13.82
CA LEU A 192 -1.58 9.15 12.53
C LEU A 192 -2.15 7.72 12.47
N GLU A 193 -1.38 6.74 12.90
CA GLU A 193 -1.79 5.33 12.96
C GLU A 193 -2.99 5.13 13.89
N LYS A 194 -2.96 5.67 15.11
CA LYS A 194 -4.08 5.61 16.07
C LYS A 194 -5.34 6.27 15.49
N ARG A 195 -5.20 7.40 14.81
CA ARG A 195 -6.33 8.11 14.20
C ARG A 195 -6.91 7.34 13.00
N GLY A 196 -6.06 6.73 12.17
CA GLY A 196 -6.43 5.86 11.07
C GLY A 196 -7.01 6.55 9.83
N PHE A 197 -7.07 7.89 9.79
CA PHE A 197 -7.58 8.66 8.65
C PHE A 197 -6.98 10.05 8.54
N CYS A 198 -7.03 10.62 7.34
CA CYS A 198 -6.61 12.00 7.08
C CYS A 198 -7.63 13.01 7.60
N MET A 199 -7.18 14.02 8.33
CA MET A 199 -8.06 15.10 8.82
C MET A 199 -8.64 15.95 7.68
N ILE A 200 -7.91 16.06 6.56
CA ILE A 200 -8.27 16.93 5.44
C ILE A 200 -9.23 16.24 4.49
N CYS A 201 -8.85 15.09 3.92
CA CYS A 201 -9.63 14.39 2.90
C CYS A 201 -10.43 13.19 3.42
N LYS A 202 -10.30 12.85 4.69
CA LYS A 202 -10.97 11.72 5.35
C LYS A 202 -10.59 10.33 4.80
N THR A 203 -9.59 10.24 3.92
CA THR A 203 -9.07 8.96 3.44
C THR A 203 -8.63 8.10 4.62
N LYS A 204 -9.13 6.88 4.70
CA LYS A 204 -8.75 5.89 5.71
C LYS A 204 -7.45 5.20 5.33
N TRP A 205 -6.58 4.95 6.30
CA TRP A 205 -5.26 4.34 6.12
C TRP A 205 -5.10 2.99 6.82
N ILE A 206 -6.06 2.61 7.66
CA ILE A 206 -6.02 1.39 8.47
C ILE A 206 -7.21 0.52 8.10
N LYS A 207 -6.95 -0.77 7.93
CA LYS A 207 -7.99 -1.80 7.87
C LYS A 207 -8.52 -1.99 9.29
N LYS A 208 -9.80 -1.81 9.48
CA LYS A 208 -10.49 -2.25 10.69
C LYS A 208 -10.97 -3.65 10.50
#